data_7f9adce1f0d326ef422fbabbe21d7baf
#
_entry.id   7f9adce1f0d326ef422fbabbe21d7baf
#
_cell.length_a   1.000
_cell.length_b   1.000
_cell.length_c   1.000
_cell.angle_alpha   90.00
_cell.angle_beta   90.00
_cell.angle_gamma   90.00
#
_symmetry.space_group_name_H-M   'P 1'
#
loop_
_entity.id
_entity.type
_entity.pdbx_description
1 polymer ?
#
loop_
_entity_poly.entity_id
_entity_poly.type
_entity_poly.pdbx_seq_one_letter_code
_entity_poly.pdbx_strand_id
1 'polypeptide(L)'
;MRLLRMMPGYGETLVAEGDPTLDADRERLIREFRRQLDSGMWAGVPVTDAATGRREAVLVTDFSQVPVDAERVLFWPRAAGGASPDA
;
A
#
# COMPACT_ATOMS: atom_id res chain seq x y z
N MET A 1 -9.87 -4.66 -5.16
CA MET A 1 -8.72 -4.02 -4.48
C MET A 1 -7.68 -3.61 -5.50
N ARG A 2 -7.19 -2.39 -5.39
CA ARG A 2 -6.17 -1.86 -6.29
C ARG A 2 -4.92 -1.54 -5.49
N LEU A 3 -3.77 -1.96 -6.00
CA LEU A 3 -2.47 -1.65 -5.41
C LEU A 3 -1.86 -0.53 -6.26
N LEU A 4 -1.58 0.60 -5.63
CA LEU A 4 -1.16 1.81 -6.33
C LEU A 4 0.20 2.27 -5.79
N ARG A 5 1.13 2.53 -6.69
CA ARG A 5 2.44 3.05 -6.33
C ARG A 5 2.45 4.55 -6.55
N MET A 6 2.85 5.30 -5.53
CA MET A 6 2.90 6.75 -5.58
C MET A 6 4.36 7.19 -5.62
N MET A 7 4.72 7.93 -6.66
CA MET A 7 6.06 8.45 -6.81
C MET A 7 5.99 9.96 -6.87
N PRO A 8 6.87 10.65 -6.15
CA PRO A 8 6.88 12.12 -6.19
C PRO A 8 7.00 12.62 -7.63
N GLY A 9 6.08 13.50 -8.00
CA GLY A 9 6.08 14.09 -9.33
C GLY A 9 5.42 13.27 -10.42
N TYR A 10 5.01 12.02 -10.12
CA TYR A 10 4.44 11.14 -11.14
C TYR A 10 3.01 10.68 -10.84
N GLY A 11 2.51 11.01 -9.64
CA GLY A 11 1.16 10.60 -9.26
C GLY A 11 1.08 9.12 -8.92
N GLU A 12 -0.08 8.52 -9.20
CA GLU A 12 -0.36 7.13 -8.85
C GLU A 12 -0.20 6.23 -10.07
N THR A 13 0.40 5.07 -9.86
CA THR A 13 0.53 4.03 -10.88
C THR A 13 -0.09 2.75 -10.36
N LEU A 14 -1.02 2.18 -11.11
CA LEU A 14 -1.62 0.90 -10.76
C LEU A 14 -0.58 -0.20 -11.00
N VAL A 15 -0.26 -0.95 -9.94
CA VAL A 15 0.72 -2.04 -10.05
C VAL A 15 0.06 -3.41 -9.98
N ALA A 16 -1.13 -3.50 -9.40
CA ALA A 16 -1.92 -4.73 -9.41
C ALA A 16 -3.36 -4.42 -9.07
N GLU A 17 -4.26 -5.28 -9.52
CA GLU A 17 -5.68 -5.14 -9.23
C GLU A 17 -6.29 -6.53 -9.20
N GLY A 18 -7.25 -6.73 -8.29
CA GLY A 18 -7.94 -8.01 -8.21
C GLY A 18 -8.89 -8.06 -7.03
N ASP A 19 -9.57 -9.19 -6.94
CA ASP A 19 -10.51 -9.48 -5.86
C ASP A 19 -9.81 -10.38 -4.84
N PRO A 20 -9.53 -9.88 -3.62
CA PRO A 20 -8.79 -10.66 -2.64
C PRO A 20 -9.56 -11.87 -2.10
N THR A 21 -10.85 -12.01 -2.43
CA THR A 21 -11.62 -13.19 -2.06
C THR A 21 -11.47 -14.33 -3.06
N LEU A 22 -10.85 -14.07 -4.21
CA LEU A 22 -10.55 -15.08 -5.22
C LEU A 22 -9.10 -15.52 -5.08
N ASP A 23 -8.86 -16.83 -4.98
CA ASP A 23 -7.53 -17.35 -4.65
C ASP A 23 -6.45 -16.88 -5.63
N ALA A 24 -6.70 -16.96 -6.92
CA ALA A 24 -5.70 -16.57 -7.91
C ALA A 24 -5.38 -15.06 -7.83
N ASP A 25 -6.41 -14.23 -7.66
CA ASP A 25 -6.23 -12.80 -7.51
C ASP A 25 -5.49 -12.49 -6.23
N ARG A 26 -5.86 -13.16 -5.14
CA ARG A 26 -5.25 -12.93 -3.84
C ARG A 26 -3.76 -13.26 -3.88
N GLU A 27 -3.38 -14.36 -4.52
CA GLU A 27 -1.97 -14.72 -4.65
C GLU A 27 -1.20 -13.67 -5.43
N ARG A 28 -1.80 -13.15 -6.51
CA ARG A 28 -1.17 -12.11 -7.31
C ARG A 28 -1.01 -10.81 -6.53
N LEU A 29 -2.04 -10.45 -5.75
CA LEU A 29 -1.99 -9.25 -4.92
C LEU A 29 -0.92 -9.38 -3.84
N ILE A 30 -0.83 -10.53 -3.19
CA ILE A 30 0.18 -10.78 -2.16
C ILE A 30 1.58 -10.67 -2.76
N ARG A 31 1.78 -11.25 -3.93
CA ARG A 31 3.09 -11.24 -4.59
C ARG A 31 3.52 -9.81 -4.91
N GLU A 32 2.60 -9.00 -5.45
CA GLU A 32 2.93 -7.62 -5.77
C GLU A 32 3.12 -6.78 -4.51
N PHE A 33 2.32 -7.03 -3.48
CA PHE A 33 2.48 -6.35 -2.20
C PHE A 33 3.90 -6.57 -1.66
N ARG A 34 4.35 -7.82 -1.62
CA ARG A 34 5.69 -8.14 -1.15
C ARG A 34 6.76 -7.51 -2.01
N ARG A 35 6.56 -7.52 -3.32
CA ARG A 35 7.52 -6.94 -4.23
C ARG A 35 7.72 -5.45 -3.95
N GLN A 36 6.64 -4.74 -3.68
CA GLN A 36 6.75 -3.32 -3.36
C GLN A 36 7.50 -3.08 -2.06
N LEU A 37 7.19 -3.85 -1.01
CA LEU A 37 7.91 -3.71 0.25
C LEU A 37 9.39 -4.04 0.08
N ASP A 38 9.72 -5.10 -0.67
CA ASP A 38 11.10 -5.49 -0.90
C ASP A 38 11.86 -4.43 -1.69
N SER A 39 11.16 -3.63 -2.48
CA SER A 39 11.79 -2.55 -3.24
C SER A 39 11.97 -1.27 -2.42
N GLY A 40 11.65 -1.30 -1.14
CA GLY A 40 11.86 -0.16 -0.26
C GLY A 40 10.67 0.77 -0.12
N MET A 41 9.47 0.27 -0.35
CA MET A 41 8.26 1.08 -0.23
C MET A 41 7.57 0.85 1.11
N TRP A 42 6.93 1.90 1.63
CA TRP A 42 5.94 1.77 2.68
C TRP A 42 4.63 1.35 2.05
N ALA A 43 3.80 0.64 2.83
CA ALA A 43 2.44 0.31 2.41
C ALA A 43 1.46 0.90 3.41
N GLY A 44 0.37 1.48 2.92
CA GLY A 44 -0.67 2.05 3.77
C GLY A 44 -2.05 1.83 3.17
N VAL A 45 -3.02 1.68 4.06
CA VAL A 45 -4.42 1.54 3.68
C VAL A 45 -5.12 2.85 4.02
N PRO A 46 -5.68 3.56 3.02
CA PRO A 46 -6.41 4.80 3.31
C PRO A 46 -7.67 4.49 4.10
N VAL A 47 -7.88 5.23 5.15
CA VAL A 47 -9.09 5.11 5.96
C VAL A 47 -9.62 6.51 6.24
N THR A 48 -10.93 6.59 6.52
CA THR A 48 -11.54 7.85 6.93
C THR A 48 -12.07 7.65 8.34
N ASP A 49 -11.64 8.53 9.25
CA ASP A 49 -12.14 8.50 10.61
C ASP A 49 -13.62 8.95 10.61
N ALA A 50 -14.52 8.07 11.05
CA ALA A 50 -15.93 8.36 11.01
C ALA A 50 -16.33 9.52 11.93
N ALA A 51 -15.58 9.74 13.01
CA ALA A 51 -15.91 10.78 13.97
C ALA A 51 -15.50 12.17 13.50
N THR A 52 -14.36 12.27 12.79
CA THR A 52 -13.80 13.56 12.41
C THR A 52 -13.81 13.81 10.91
N GLY A 53 -14.04 12.78 10.10
CA GLY A 53 -13.95 12.88 8.64
C GLY A 53 -12.53 12.98 8.13
N ARG A 54 -11.54 12.84 9.00
CA ARG A 54 -10.14 12.95 8.58
C ARG A 54 -9.72 11.73 7.79
N ARG A 55 -8.89 11.97 6.79
CA ARG A 55 -8.29 10.91 6.01
C ARG A 55 -6.92 10.58 6.58
N GLU A 56 -6.67 9.29 6.77
CA GLU A 56 -5.42 8.79 7.32
C GLU A 56 -4.99 7.58 6.52
N ALA A 57 -3.71 7.25 6.60
CA ALA A 57 -3.21 6.01 6.04
C ALA A 57 -2.71 5.15 7.19
N VAL A 58 -3.25 3.96 7.30
CA VAL A 58 -2.80 2.99 8.31
C VAL A 58 -1.68 2.17 7.69
N LEU A 59 -0.48 2.28 8.27
CA LEU A 59 0.68 1.54 7.78
C LEU A 59 0.49 0.05 8.02
N VAL A 60 0.82 -0.74 7.02
CA VAL A 60 0.76 -2.19 7.12
C VAL A 60 2.10 -2.76 6.63
N THR A 61 2.50 -3.87 7.23
CA THR A 61 3.76 -4.52 6.89
C THR A 61 3.56 -5.91 6.32
N ASP A 62 2.31 -6.38 6.29
CA ASP A 62 1.97 -7.68 5.72
C ASP A 62 0.59 -7.59 5.09
N PHE A 63 0.37 -8.34 4.04
CA PHE A 63 -0.90 -8.31 3.32
C PHE A 63 -2.07 -8.75 4.21
N SER A 64 -1.81 -9.62 5.19
CA SER A 64 -2.85 -10.08 6.10
C SER A 64 -3.42 -8.95 6.96
N GLN A 65 -2.72 -7.84 7.06
CA GLN A 65 -3.20 -6.68 7.81
C GLN A 65 -4.10 -5.78 6.98
N VAL A 66 -4.20 -6.04 5.68
CA VAL A 66 -5.06 -5.25 4.79
C VAL A 66 -6.47 -5.80 4.87
N PRO A 67 -7.47 -4.97 5.23
CA PRO A 67 -8.86 -5.43 5.25
C PRO A 67 -9.27 -5.95 3.88
N VAL A 68 -10.02 -7.03 3.86
CA VAL A 68 -10.44 -7.66 2.61
C VAL A 68 -11.32 -6.74 1.77
N ASP A 69 -12.01 -5.80 2.42
CA ASP A 69 -12.87 -4.84 1.74
C ASP A 69 -12.17 -3.51 1.44
N ALA A 70 -10.86 -3.42 1.67
CA ALA A 70 -10.12 -2.21 1.33
C ALA A 70 -10.14 -2.04 -0.18
N GLU A 71 -10.46 -0.83 -0.63
CA GLU A 71 -10.51 -0.54 -2.06
C GLU A 71 -9.13 -0.32 -2.65
N ARG A 72 -8.22 0.23 -1.84
CA ARG A 72 -6.88 0.60 -2.31
C ARG A 72 -5.84 0.30 -1.24
N VAL A 73 -4.64 -0.02 -1.70
CA VAL A 73 -3.43 -0.01 -0.88
C VAL A 73 -2.45 0.89 -1.60
N LEU A 74 -1.86 1.83 -0.87
CA LEU A 74 -0.93 2.80 -1.44
C LEU A 74 0.48 2.43 -1.03
N PHE A 75 1.41 2.54 -1.99
CA PHE A 75 2.84 2.34 -1.73
C PHE A 75 3.57 3.64 -2.06
N TRP A 76 4.48 4.04 -1.18
CA TRP A 76 5.32 5.21 -1.43
C TRP A 76 6.73 4.94 -0.93
N PRO A 77 7.74 5.61 -1.51
CA PRO A 77 9.13 5.36 -1.12
C PRO A 77 9.35 5.68 0.36
N ARG A 78 10.12 4.86 1.03
CA ARG A 78 10.60 5.22 2.35
C ARG A 78 11.46 6.46 2.21
N ALA A 79 11.38 7.32 3.20
CA ALA A 79 12.15 8.53 3.16
C ALA A 79 13.61 8.14 3.06
N ALA A 80 14.13 8.54 1.99
CA ALA A 80 15.45 8.11 1.73
C ALA A 80 16.39 8.60 2.79
N GLY A 81 15.93 8.58 2.90
CA GLY A 81 16.38 8.86 3.50
C GLY A 81 16.85 9.24 4.31
N GLY A 82 16.39 9.43 4.05
CA GLY A 82 16.51 9.63 4.69
C GLY A 82 17.18 9.25 5.52
N ALA A 83 17.26 9.23 5.43
CA ALA A 83 17.64 8.89 6.06
C ALA A 83 18.52 8.62 6.71
N SER A 84 18.78 8.68 6.70
CA SER A 84 19.36 8.40 7.36
C SER A 84 20.13 8.85 7.96
N PRO A 85 20.31 9.11 8.33
CA PRO A 85 20.90 9.38 8.84
C PRO A 85 21.57 9.31 9.53
N ASP A 86 21.74 9.26 9.48
CA ASP A 86 22.16 9.05 10.05
C ASP A 86 22.48 9.07 10.30
N ALA A 87 22.27 9.21 10.00
CA ALA A 87 22.35 9.06 10.11
C ALA A 87 22.63 9.24 10.36
#